data_2b803e3e5031324af31493e337a1c92e
#
_entry.id   2b803e3e5031324af31493e337a1c92e
#
_cell.length_a   1.000
_cell.length_b   1.000
_cell.length_c   1.000
_cell.angle_alpha   90.00
_cell.angle_beta   90.00
_cell.angle_gamma   90.00
#
_symmetry.space_group_name_H-M   'P 1'
#
loop_
_entity.id
_entity.type
_entity.pdbx_description
1 polymer ?
#
loop_
_entity_poly.entity_id
_entity_poly.type
_entity_poly.pdbx_seq_one_letter_code
_entity_poly.pdbx_strand_id
1 'polypeptide(L)'
;VLLGNMGRGGRSVFALDVSNTASFGETNVLWEMPTTDPDLGQAAGRVEVMLAEDNNWYAVFANGVNSDNQNAGLFVVNLSSGIVERKIMADDGGDFANGLMRIALADTDGNGKVDAVYGGDYVGNLWKFNLSG
;
A
#
# COMPACT_ATOMS: atom_id res chain seq x y z
N VAL A 1 8.95 -1.12 -13.26
CA VAL A 1 7.64 -0.63 -12.84
C VAL A 1 7.81 0.63 -12.02
N LEU A 2 6.98 1.63 -12.27
CA LEU A 2 6.87 2.84 -11.46
C LEU A 2 5.54 2.79 -10.72
N LEU A 3 5.59 2.96 -9.39
CA LEU A 3 4.42 3.07 -8.54
C LEU A 3 4.21 4.51 -8.10
N GLY A 4 2.99 4.95 -8.09
CA GLY A 4 2.63 6.28 -7.63
C GLY A 4 1.28 6.33 -6.93
N ASN A 5 1.06 7.42 -6.21
CA ASN A 5 -0.23 7.75 -5.62
C ASN A 5 -0.56 9.23 -5.83
N MET A 6 -1.81 9.59 -5.62
CA MET A 6 -2.29 10.96 -5.79
C MET A 6 -2.01 11.86 -4.57
N GLY A 7 -1.43 11.32 -3.52
CA GLY A 7 -1.20 12.04 -2.27
C GLY A 7 -2.49 12.64 -1.72
N ARG A 8 -2.48 13.91 -1.37
CA ARG A 8 -3.67 14.61 -0.89
C ARG A 8 -4.63 15.05 -2.02
N GLY A 9 -4.25 14.84 -3.27
CA GLY A 9 -5.07 15.20 -4.45
C GLY A 9 -6.15 14.17 -4.80
N GLY A 10 -6.08 12.98 -4.24
CA GLY A 10 -7.03 11.91 -4.55
C GLY A 10 -6.80 10.62 -3.79
N ARG A 11 -7.64 9.63 -4.07
CA ARG A 11 -7.61 8.30 -3.44
C ARG A 11 -7.23 7.25 -4.49
N SER A 12 -6.10 7.42 -5.16
CA SER A 12 -5.67 6.46 -6.18
C SER A 12 -4.21 6.08 -5.98
N VAL A 13 -3.93 4.82 -6.26
CA VAL A 13 -2.59 4.24 -6.38
C VAL A 13 -2.54 3.54 -7.72
N PHE A 14 -1.44 3.71 -8.45
CA PHE A 14 -1.29 3.19 -9.81
C PHE A 14 0.10 2.62 -10.06
N ALA A 15 0.19 1.75 -11.07
CA ALA A 15 1.43 1.19 -11.57
C ALA A 15 1.59 1.42 -13.07
N LEU A 16 2.80 1.80 -13.46
CA LEU A 16 3.17 2.04 -14.85
C LEU A 16 4.35 1.16 -15.25
N ASP A 17 4.29 0.63 -16.47
CA ASP A 17 5.45 0.03 -17.12
C ASP A 17 6.33 1.13 -17.74
N VAL A 18 7.51 1.31 -17.20
CA VAL A 18 8.50 2.29 -17.67
C VAL A 18 9.69 1.63 -18.34
N SER A 19 9.56 0.38 -18.79
CA SER A 19 10.64 -0.38 -19.43
C SER A 19 11.09 0.25 -20.75
N ASN A 20 10.15 0.87 -21.49
CA ASN A 20 10.44 1.56 -22.74
C ASN A 20 9.78 2.95 -22.74
N THR A 21 10.58 3.95 -22.42
CA THR A 21 10.11 5.34 -22.35
C THR A 21 10.02 6.05 -23.71
N ALA A 22 10.59 5.44 -24.77
CA ALA A 22 10.56 6.04 -26.12
C ALA A 22 9.17 5.93 -26.79
N SER A 23 8.33 5.00 -26.33
CA SER A 23 6.97 4.77 -26.84
C SER A 23 5.95 4.66 -25.70
N PHE A 24 6.00 5.63 -24.77
CA PHE A 24 5.09 5.64 -23.62
C PHE A 24 3.67 6.07 -24.02
N GLY A 25 2.67 5.33 -23.58
CA GLY A 25 1.26 5.60 -23.88
C GLY A 25 0.31 4.84 -22.94
N GLU A 26 -0.97 4.79 -23.29
CA GLU A 26 -2.03 4.18 -22.49
C GLU A 26 -1.75 2.70 -22.12
N THR A 27 -1.10 1.96 -23.01
CA THR A 27 -0.74 0.55 -22.80
C THR A 27 0.32 0.34 -21.72
N ASN A 28 0.96 1.41 -21.27
CA ASN A 28 1.93 1.39 -20.18
C ASN A 28 1.29 1.47 -18.79
N VAL A 29 -0.01 1.76 -18.70
CA VAL A 29 -0.73 1.68 -17.42
C VAL A 29 -0.99 0.21 -17.12
N LEU A 30 -0.30 -0.31 -16.08
CA LEU A 30 -0.49 -1.70 -15.67
C LEU A 30 -1.81 -1.85 -14.92
N TRP A 31 -2.04 -0.97 -13.96
CA TRP A 31 -3.27 -0.92 -13.18
C TRP A 31 -3.41 0.40 -12.42
N GLU A 32 -4.64 0.68 -12.03
CA GLU A 32 -5.00 1.76 -11.12
C GLU A 32 -6.03 1.26 -10.12
N MET A 33 -5.83 1.56 -8.84
CA MET A 33 -6.76 1.21 -7.78
C MET A 33 -8.06 2.00 -7.92
N PRO A 34 -9.24 1.36 -7.76
CA PRO A 34 -10.50 2.07 -7.80
C PRO A 34 -10.64 3.01 -6.59
N THR A 35 -11.08 4.23 -6.86
CA THR A 35 -11.34 5.25 -5.82
C THR A 35 -12.54 4.92 -4.93
N THR A 36 -13.25 3.84 -5.22
CA THR A 36 -14.47 3.39 -4.51
C THR A 36 -14.19 2.42 -3.36
N ASP A 37 -12.94 2.01 -3.13
CA ASP A 37 -12.63 1.17 -1.98
C ASP A 37 -12.79 2.00 -0.69
N PRO A 38 -13.70 1.61 0.24
CA PRO A 38 -14.05 2.43 1.40
C PRO A 38 -12.90 2.54 2.43
N ASP A 39 -11.92 1.64 2.36
CA ASP A 39 -10.73 1.68 3.22
C ASP A 39 -9.58 2.48 2.61
N LEU A 40 -9.64 2.79 1.31
CA LEU A 40 -8.62 3.59 0.65
C LEU A 40 -8.88 5.08 0.89
N GLY A 41 -7.93 5.71 1.54
CA GLY A 41 -7.91 7.15 1.77
C GLY A 41 -6.93 7.88 0.85
N GLN A 42 -6.54 9.06 1.28
CA GLN A 42 -5.51 9.86 0.62
C GLN A 42 -4.13 9.35 1.06
N ALA A 43 -3.59 8.40 0.31
CA ALA A 43 -2.30 7.79 0.59
C ALA A 43 -1.18 8.80 0.37
N ALA A 44 -0.62 9.31 1.46
CA ALA A 44 0.42 10.35 1.42
C ALA A 44 1.84 9.80 1.52
N GLY A 45 1.99 8.52 1.86
CA GLY A 45 3.26 7.81 1.98
C GLY A 45 3.74 7.26 0.63
N ARG A 46 4.92 6.66 0.63
CA ARG A 46 5.41 5.91 -0.52
C ARG A 46 4.62 4.63 -0.72
N VAL A 47 4.48 4.24 -1.99
CA VAL A 47 4.14 2.87 -2.36
C VAL A 47 5.45 2.10 -2.45
N GLU A 48 5.60 1.09 -1.63
CA GLU A 48 6.81 0.26 -1.58
C GLU A 48 6.62 -1.02 -2.40
N VAL A 49 7.72 -1.58 -2.90
CA VAL A 49 7.74 -2.87 -3.59
C VAL A 49 8.37 -3.90 -2.67
N MET A 50 7.75 -5.05 -2.52
CA MET A 50 8.30 -6.15 -1.73
C MET A 50 8.30 -7.46 -2.49
N LEU A 51 9.30 -8.29 -2.21
CA LEU A 51 9.28 -9.72 -2.45
C LEU A 51 8.79 -10.40 -1.17
N ALA A 52 7.68 -11.15 -1.26
CA ALA A 52 7.09 -11.83 -0.11
C ALA A 52 7.58 -13.29 0.01
N GLU A 53 7.21 -13.97 1.09
CA GLU A 53 7.60 -15.36 1.39
C GLU A 53 7.14 -16.36 0.31
N ASP A 54 6.06 -16.07 -0.37
CA ASP A 54 5.52 -16.88 -1.48
C ASP A 54 6.27 -16.69 -2.82
N ASN A 55 7.36 -15.91 -2.82
CA ASN A 55 8.15 -15.52 -4.00
C ASN A 55 7.41 -14.65 -5.03
N ASN A 56 6.30 -14.02 -4.65
CA ASN A 56 5.61 -13.05 -5.48
C ASN A 56 5.99 -11.61 -5.12
N TRP A 57 5.88 -10.73 -6.12
CA TRP A 57 6.11 -9.30 -5.94
C TRP A 57 4.80 -8.56 -5.67
N TYR A 58 4.83 -7.69 -4.67
CA TYR A 58 3.69 -6.88 -4.26
C TYR A 58 4.03 -5.40 -4.19
N ALA A 59 3.03 -4.59 -4.48
CA ALA A 59 2.99 -3.19 -4.07
C ALA A 59 2.35 -3.13 -2.67
N VAL A 60 2.98 -2.42 -1.76
CA VAL A 60 2.54 -2.29 -0.36
C VAL A 60 2.46 -0.82 0.01
N PHE A 61 1.36 -0.42 0.61
CA PHE A 61 1.17 0.98 0.98
C PHE A 61 0.18 1.15 2.13
N ALA A 62 0.38 2.26 2.83
CA ALA A 62 -0.55 2.73 3.85
C ALA A 62 -1.81 3.31 3.21
N ASN A 63 -2.97 3.03 3.77
CA ASN A 63 -4.24 3.48 3.22
C ASN A 63 -4.45 5.01 3.25
N GLY A 64 -3.68 5.73 4.07
CA GLY A 64 -3.81 7.18 4.22
C GLY A 64 -5.00 7.62 5.05
N VAL A 65 -5.24 8.91 5.07
CA VAL A 65 -6.34 9.53 5.82
C VAL A 65 -7.56 9.76 4.94
N ASN A 66 -8.69 10.08 5.57
CA ASN A 66 -9.97 10.40 4.90
C ASN A 66 -10.53 9.25 4.05
N SER A 67 -10.28 7.99 4.43
CA SER A 67 -11.06 6.86 3.92
C SER A 67 -12.50 6.95 4.43
N ASP A 68 -13.44 6.28 3.77
CA ASP A 68 -14.85 6.33 4.20
C ASP A 68 -15.05 5.63 5.55
N ASN A 69 -14.27 4.56 5.79
CA ASN A 69 -14.27 3.84 7.06
C ASN A 69 -13.41 4.49 8.16
N GLN A 70 -12.59 5.48 7.83
CA GLN A 70 -11.77 6.27 8.75
C GLN A 70 -10.87 5.43 9.68
N ASN A 71 -10.37 4.31 9.20
CA ASN A 71 -9.50 3.40 9.93
C ASN A 71 -8.07 3.41 9.36
N ALA A 72 -7.11 2.91 10.15
CA ALA A 72 -5.74 2.74 9.69
C ALA A 72 -5.55 1.34 9.10
N GLY A 73 -4.91 1.23 7.95
CA GLY A 73 -4.71 -0.06 7.30
C GLY A 73 -3.61 -0.13 6.26
N LEU A 74 -3.17 -1.35 6.03
CA LEU A 74 -2.15 -1.72 5.06
C LEU A 74 -2.80 -2.43 3.88
N PHE A 75 -2.47 -1.99 2.67
CA PHE A 75 -2.82 -2.66 1.43
C PHE A 75 -1.62 -3.45 0.89
N VAL A 76 -1.87 -4.70 0.51
CA VAL A 76 -0.94 -5.57 -0.20
C VAL A 76 -1.57 -5.94 -1.53
N VAL A 77 -0.98 -5.47 -2.61
CA VAL A 77 -1.54 -5.53 -3.97
C VAL A 77 -0.57 -6.28 -4.87
N ASN A 78 -1.06 -7.23 -5.65
CA ASN A 78 -0.22 -7.94 -6.61
C ASN A 78 0.38 -6.95 -7.62
N LEU A 79 1.70 -6.93 -7.74
CA LEU A 79 2.42 -5.93 -8.51
C LEU A 79 2.06 -5.94 -10.00
N SER A 80 1.75 -7.11 -10.53
CA SER A 80 1.47 -7.28 -11.97
C SER A 80 0.01 -7.01 -12.33
N SER A 81 -0.92 -7.44 -11.47
CA SER A 81 -2.37 -7.42 -11.79
C SER A 81 -3.14 -6.27 -11.14
N GLY A 82 -2.61 -5.66 -10.08
CA GLY A 82 -3.33 -4.68 -9.29
C GLY A 82 -4.42 -5.27 -8.39
N ILE A 83 -4.50 -6.60 -8.28
CA ILE A 83 -5.46 -7.26 -7.39
C ILE A 83 -5.04 -7.06 -5.95
N VAL A 84 -5.96 -6.60 -5.11
CA VAL A 84 -5.77 -6.50 -3.66
C VAL A 84 -5.79 -7.91 -3.08
N GLU A 85 -4.64 -8.41 -2.68
CA GLU A 85 -4.49 -9.73 -2.08
C GLU A 85 -4.80 -9.72 -0.59
N ARG A 86 -4.40 -8.65 0.10
CA ARG A 86 -4.63 -8.49 1.53
C ARG A 86 -4.91 -7.02 1.88
N LYS A 87 -5.90 -6.82 2.74
CA LYS A 87 -6.06 -5.60 3.53
C LYS A 87 -5.92 -5.96 5.00
N ILE A 88 -5.01 -5.33 5.70
CA ILE A 88 -4.75 -5.59 7.11
C ILE A 88 -5.06 -4.32 7.87
N MET A 89 -6.23 -4.29 8.50
CA MET A 89 -6.69 -3.12 9.25
C MET A 89 -6.17 -3.18 10.69
N ALA A 90 -5.74 -2.05 11.21
CA ALA A 90 -5.35 -1.91 12.60
C ALA A 90 -6.60 -1.89 13.50
N ASP A 91 -6.53 -2.57 14.63
CA ASP A 91 -7.57 -2.52 15.66
C ASP A 91 -7.25 -1.39 16.63
N ASP A 92 -7.57 -0.15 16.23
CA ASP A 92 -7.28 1.08 16.98
C ASP A 92 -8.41 1.54 17.91
N GLY A 93 -9.43 0.67 18.08
CA GLY A 93 -10.61 0.95 18.92
C GLY A 93 -11.68 1.79 18.25
N GLY A 94 -11.40 2.40 17.08
CA GLY A 94 -12.39 3.12 16.27
C GLY A 94 -12.96 4.41 16.86
N ASP A 95 -12.38 4.94 17.94
CA ASP A 95 -12.89 6.11 18.64
C ASP A 95 -12.66 7.44 17.89
N PHE A 96 -11.70 7.45 16.97
CA PHE A 96 -11.31 8.64 16.21
C PHE A 96 -11.08 8.33 14.74
N ALA A 97 -11.31 9.32 13.88
CA ALA A 97 -10.91 9.25 12.49
C ALA A 97 -9.39 9.02 12.36
N ASN A 98 -9.00 7.95 11.71
CA ASN A 98 -7.62 7.50 11.62
C ASN A 98 -7.20 7.21 10.18
N GLY A 99 -5.97 6.82 9.98
CA GLY A 99 -5.36 6.41 8.73
C GLY A 99 -3.90 6.08 8.92
N LEU A 100 -3.43 5.03 8.26
CA LEU A 100 -2.01 4.69 8.24
C LEU A 100 -1.28 5.67 7.32
N MET A 101 -0.15 6.25 7.77
CA MET A 101 0.51 7.35 7.05
C MET A 101 1.74 6.91 6.27
N ARG A 102 2.69 6.29 6.94
CA ARG A 102 3.95 5.83 6.36
C ARG A 102 4.27 4.44 6.86
N ILE A 103 4.91 3.69 5.98
CA ILE A 103 5.34 2.33 6.27
C ILE A 103 6.86 2.17 6.08
N ALA A 104 7.40 1.17 6.75
CA ALA A 104 8.73 0.65 6.54
C ALA A 104 8.66 -0.87 6.46
N LEU A 105 9.23 -1.43 5.40
CA LEU A 105 9.32 -2.88 5.21
C LEU A 105 10.46 -3.45 6.04
N ALA A 106 10.28 -4.66 6.56
CA ALA A 106 11.30 -5.37 7.30
C ALA A 106 11.37 -6.84 6.88
N ASP A 107 12.61 -7.29 6.70
CA ASP A 107 13.02 -8.69 6.62
C ASP A 107 13.62 -9.02 7.99
N THR A 108 12.85 -9.70 8.84
CA THR A 108 13.25 -9.89 10.25
C THR A 108 14.10 -11.14 10.46
N ASP A 109 14.10 -12.06 9.51
CA ASP A 109 14.91 -13.30 9.54
C ASP A 109 16.15 -13.26 8.62
N GLY A 110 16.27 -12.24 7.76
CA GLY A 110 17.44 -12.04 6.90
C GLY A 110 17.44 -12.91 5.64
N ASN A 111 16.28 -13.40 5.21
CA ASN A 111 16.18 -14.30 4.05
C ASN A 111 16.02 -13.55 2.70
N GLY A 112 15.96 -12.21 2.72
CA GLY A 112 15.79 -11.35 1.55
C GLY A 112 14.34 -11.10 1.17
N LYS A 113 13.38 -11.54 1.98
CA LYS A 113 11.95 -11.34 1.78
C LYS A 113 11.35 -10.56 2.93
N VAL A 114 10.30 -9.82 2.63
CA VAL A 114 9.62 -9.01 3.64
C VAL A 114 8.61 -9.87 4.39
N ASP A 115 8.77 -9.95 5.71
CA ASP A 115 7.90 -10.68 6.62
C ASP A 115 7.13 -9.78 7.60
N ALA A 116 7.54 -8.51 7.73
CA ALA A 116 6.86 -7.54 8.57
C ALA A 116 6.84 -6.14 7.95
N VAL A 117 5.81 -5.38 8.29
CA VAL A 117 5.69 -3.95 7.94
C VAL A 117 5.42 -3.17 9.23
N TYR A 118 6.14 -2.08 9.41
CA TYR A 118 5.88 -1.13 10.48
C TYR A 118 5.24 0.13 9.91
N GLY A 119 4.26 0.70 10.61
CA GLY A 119 3.59 1.92 10.15
C GLY A 119 3.07 2.77 11.29
N GLY A 120 3.22 4.10 11.14
CA GLY A 120 2.62 5.07 12.02
C GLY A 120 1.25 5.52 11.53
N ASP A 121 0.29 5.67 12.43
CA ASP A 121 -1.04 6.15 12.10
C ASP A 121 -1.23 7.64 12.46
N TYR A 122 -2.35 8.21 12.03
CA TYR A 122 -2.65 9.63 12.23
C TYR A 122 -2.89 10.02 13.70
N VAL A 123 -3.37 9.09 14.52
CA VAL A 123 -3.65 9.34 15.94
C VAL A 123 -2.46 9.05 16.86
N GLY A 124 -1.32 8.63 16.31
CA GLY A 124 -0.04 8.54 17.03
C GLY A 124 0.35 7.14 17.47
N ASN A 125 -0.28 6.08 16.96
CA ASN A 125 0.14 4.71 17.22
C ASN A 125 1.22 4.27 16.23
N LEU A 126 2.06 3.32 16.66
CA LEU A 126 2.99 2.57 15.83
C LEU A 126 2.56 1.10 15.77
N TRP A 127 2.29 0.63 14.57
CA TRP A 127 1.82 -0.71 14.28
C TRP A 127 2.90 -1.59 13.69
N LYS A 128 2.84 -2.88 14.01
CA LYS A 128 3.57 -3.93 13.33
C LYS A 128 2.57 -4.88 12.67
N PHE A 129 2.63 -4.98 11.35
CA PHE A 129 1.85 -5.92 10.56
C PHE A 129 2.71 -7.13 10.21
N ASN A 130 2.32 -8.33 10.63
CA ASN A 130 2.97 -9.56 10.23
C ASN A 130 2.44 -10.01 8.87
N LEU A 131 3.34 -10.29 7.93
CA LEU A 131 3.01 -10.76 6.59
C LEU A 131 3.28 -12.26 6.42
N SER A 132 4.09 -12.86 7.30
CA SER A 132 4.30 -14.29 7.37
C SER A 132 3.06 -15.00 7.95
N GLY A 133 2.32 -15.68 7.12
CA GLY A 133 1.14 -16.44 7.54
C GLY A 133 0.00 -16.37 6.56
#